data_5d40b7aa02b7be36bb9281bb76a7fa30
#
_entry.id   5d40b7aa02b7be36bb9281bb76a7fa30
#
_cell.length_a   1.000
_cell.length_b   1.000
_cell.length_c   1.000
_cell.angle_alpha   90.00
_cell.angle_beta   90.00
_cell.angle_gamma   90.00
#
_symmetry.space_group_name_H-M   'P 1'
#
loop_
_entity.id
_entity.type
_entity.pdbx_description
1 polymer ?
#
loop_
_entity_poly.entity_id
_entity_poly.type
_entity_poly.pdbx_seq_one_letter_code
_entity_poly.pdbx_strand_id
1 'polypeptide(L)'
;VMNMAQVANVDFVTGEVSSPAIKANITPHGSFRASDGKAVGVEAIVPPQHVDARSYLFNVRIGERNFRCTTDKELTFEAGRRYTFTLTINRAAAGGEVALSPTIEDWTPGTASSEETVEVDPDLDAKVVRDIDGNEYAIVRIGTQQWTGANLRTTHYNDGTPITLLEDQEAWAQCENSEEAAYCLYDNDATNSELYGMLYNWHAANTGKLCPEGWHIPSVEEWKTLSDYLGSNAGAMLKSTSGWSDTWGESKPEYQGTDDYGFTALPGGARKWNQFETLGSKGTWWTTDAVPDYPLSASYARLDASDQILSTGSSWGKETGCSIRCLKD
;
A
#
# COMPACT_ATOMS: atom_id res chain seq x y z
N VAL A 1 17.80 -4.61 -5.92
CA VAL A 1 17.99 -5.41 -4.70
C VAL A 1 17.53 -4.57 -3.52
N MET A 2 16.67 -5.11 -2.67
CA MET A 2 15.98 -4.32 -1.65
C MET A 2 16.64 -4.47 -0.27
N ASN A 3 16.64 -3.37 0.48
CA ASN A 3 17.08 -3.33 1.88
C ASN A 3 18.44 -4.00 2.16
N MET A 4 19.39 -3.80 1.26
CA MET A 4 20.74 -4.34 1.34
C MET A 4 21.71 -3.29 1.85
N ALA A 5 22.79 -3.70 2.54
CA ALA A 5 23.88 -2.79 2.86
C ALA A 5 24.48 -2.22 1.56
N GLN A 6 24.62 -0.91 1.49
CA GLN A 6 25.18 -0.21 0.32
C GLN A 6 26.67 0.09 0.48
N VAL A 7 27.17 0.07 1.71
CA VAL A 7 28.53 0.42 2.05
C VAL A 7 29.17 -0.74 2.78
N ALA A 8 30.41 -1.04 2.47
CA ALA A 8 31.25 -1.98 3.20
C ALA A 8 32.50 -1.26 3.66
N ASN A 9 32.96 -1.58 4.87
CA ASN A 9 34.28 -1.24 5.33
C ASN A 9 35.23 -2.34 4.89
N VAL A 10 36.31 -1.96 4.23
CA VAL A 10 37.37 -2.90 3.79
C VAL A 10 38.62 -2.59 4.60
N ASP A 11 39.09 -3.57 5.34
CA ASP A 11 40.41 -3.53 5.92
C ASP A 11 41.45 -3.94 4.88
N PHE A 12 42.24 -2.98 4.41
CA PHE A 12 43.21 -3.23 3.35
C PHE A 12 44.44 -4.03 3.84
N VAL A 13 44.57 -4.27 5.15
CA VAL A 13 45.67 -5.06 5.72
C VAL A 13 45.29 -6.53 5.83
N THR A 14 44.06 -6.78 6.33
CA THR A 14 43.55 -8.15 6.55
C THR A 14 42.74 -8.68 5.39
N GLY A 15 42.20 -7.80 4.52
CA GLY A 15 41.26 -8.11 3.48
C GLY A 15 39.86 -8.36 3.98
N GLU A 16 39.58 -8.12 5.26
CA GLU A 16 38.24 -8.30 5.83
C GLU A 16 37.27 -7.22 5.32
N VAL A 17 36.06 -7.69 4.99
CA VAL A 17 34.96 -6.83 4.54
C VAL A 17 33.83 -6.95 5.53
N SER A 18 33.41 -5.82 6.10
CA SER A 18 32.29 -5.74 7.04
C SER A 18 31.21 -4.76 6.53
N SER A 19 29.95 -5.09 6.78
CA SER A 19 28.82 -4.24 6.41
C SER A 19 28.37 -3.39 7.57
N PRO A 20 28.33 -2.04 7.43
CA PRO A 20 27.71 -1.19 8.43
C PRO A 20 26.19 -1.40 8.47
N ALA A 21 25.54 -0.95 9.54
CA ALA A 21 24.12 -1.13 9.79
C ALA A 21 23.18 -0.35 8.83
N ILE A 22 23.74 0.48 7.95
CA ILE A 22 22.95 1.28 7.01
C ILE A 22 22.52 0.40 5.83
N LYS A 23 21.24 0.16 5.71
CA LYS A 23 20.62 -0.59 4.62
C LYS A 23 19.80 0.32 3.72
N ALA A 24 19.88 0.09 2.43
CA ALA A 24 19.07 0.77 1.42
C ALA A 24 18.92 -0.11 0.17
N ASN A 25 18.09 0.33 -0.77
CA ASN A 25 17.91 -0.37 -2.03
C ASN A 25 19.10 -0.14 -2.95
N ILE A 26 19.64 -1.22 -3.52
CA ILE A 26 20.69 -1.15 -4.53
C ILE A 26 20.04 -1.25 -5.90
N THR A 27 20.31 -0.25 -6.76
CA THR A 27 19.88 -0.31 -8.16
C THR A 27 20.94 -1.08 -8.95
N PRO A 28 20.57 -2.22 -9.57
CA PRO A 28 21.49 -2.99 -10.38
C PRO A 28 21.92 -2.24 -11.64
N HIS A 29 23.13 -2.53 -12.10
CA HIS A 29 23.66 -2.04 -13.38
C HIS A 29 23.31 -3.03 -14.50
N GLY A 30 22.87 -2.54 -15.65
CA GLY A 30 22.60 -3.36 -16.83
C GLY A 30 21.28 -3.02 -17.50
N SER A 31 21.11 -3.47 -18.71
CA SER A 31 19.87 -3.33 -19.47
C SER A 31 19.19 -4.68 -19.64
N PHE A 32 17.89 -4.72 -19.35
CA PHE A 32 17.08 -5.87 -19.71
C PHE A 32 16.89 -5.91 -21.23
N ARG A 33 17.30 -7.02 -21.86
CA ARG A 33 16.83 -7.35 -23.20
C ARG A 33 15.92 -8.57 -23.06
N ALA A 34 14.65 -8.40 -23.36
CA ALA A 34 13.77 -9.52 -23.58
C ALA A 34 13.95 -10.00 -25.02
N SER A 35 14.63 -11.10 -25.24
CA SER A 35 14.49 -11.91 -26.44
C SER A 35 13.87 -13.22 -26.00
N ASP A 36 12.81 -13.67 -26.68
CA ASP A 36 12.11 -14.92 -26.40
C ASP A 36 11.55 -15.07 -24.96
N GLY A 37 11.17 -13.96 -24.34
CA GLY A 37 10.63 -13.96 -22.97
C GLY A 37 11.68 -14.08 -21.87
N LYS A 38 12.98 -14.03 -22.19
CA LYS A 38 14.07 -14.11 -21.20
C LYS A 38 14.76 -12.75 -21.04
N ALA A 39 14.99 -12.33 -19.82
CA ALA A 39 15.83 -11.18 -19.50
C ALA A 39 17.23 -11.67 -19.09
N VAL A 40 18.27 -11.07 -19.61
CA VAL A 40 19.65 -11.51 -19.35
C VAL A 40 20.50 -10.36 -18.86
N GLY A 41 21.27 -10.59 -17.79
CA GLY A 41 22.44 -9.79 -17.50
C GLY A 41 22.21 -8.52 -16.68
N VAL A 42 21.54 -8.60 -15.52
CA VAL A 42 21.54 -7.51 -14.54
C VAL A 42 22.44 -7.86 -13.38
N GLU A 43 23.39 -7.01 -13.07
CA GLU A 43 24.39 -7.25 -12.03
C GLU A 43 24.32 -6.16 -10.96
N ALA A 44 24.51 -6.55 -9.70
CA ALA A 44 24.68 -5.64 -8.58
C ALA A 44 25.82 -6.13 -7.69
N ILE A 45 26.60 -5.19 -7.20
CA ILE A 45 27.62 -5.48 -6.17
C ILE A 45 26.92 -5.35 -4.82
N VAL A 46 26.92 -6.43 -4.06
CA VAL A 46 26.27 -6.49 -2.75
C VAL A 46 27.36 -6.81 -1.73
N PRO A 47 27.55 -5.96 -0.69
CA PRO A 47 28.49 -6.27 0.39
C PRO A 47 28.11 -7.57 1.11
N PRO A 48 29.07 -8.26 1.74
CA PRO A 48 28.78 -9.44 2.55
C PRO A 48 27.77 -9.13 3.63
N GLN A 49 26.70 -9.91 3.71
CA GLN A 49 25.61 -9.71 4.66
C GLN A 49 24.72 -10.93 4.76
N HIS A 50 23.97 -11.00 5.86
CA HIS A 50 22.95 -12.01 6.08
C HIS A 50 21.56 -11.43 5.78
N VAL A 51 20.71 -12.24 5.15
CA VAL A 51 19.31 -11.94 4.83
C VAL A 51 18.45 -13.06 5.40
N ASP A 52 17.54 -12.72 6.29
CA ASP A 52 16.65 -13.68 6.93
C ASP A 52 15.68 -14.30 5.92
N ALA A 53 15.19 -15.50 6.20
CA ALA A 53 14.14 -16.15 5.43
C ALA A 53 12.89 -15.26 5.33
N ARG A 54 12.23 -15.30 4.19
CA ARG A 54 11.03 -14.49 3.86
C ARG A 54 11.29 -12.97 3.74
N SER A 55 12.56 -12.55 3.72
CA SER A 55 12.91 -11.16 3.43
C SER A 55 12.75 -10.86 1.94
N TYR A 56 12.37 -9.61 1.63
CA TYR A 56 12.36 -9.14 0.24
C TYR A 56 13.79 -8.99 -0.27
N LEU A 57 14.11 -9.70 -1.34
CA LEU A 57 15.44 -9.68 -1.94
C LEU A 57 15.51 -8.81 -3.19
N PHE A 58 14.50 -8.89 -4.06
CA PHE A 58 14.44 -8.13 -5.30
C PHE A 58 13.09 -7.45 -5.49
N ASN A 59 13.15 -6.28 -6.11
CA ASN A 59 12.01 -5.67 -6.78
C ASN A 59 12.35 -5.60 -8.27
N VAL A 60 11.56 -6.27 -9.09
CA VAL A 60 11.74 -6.32 -10.55
C VAL A 60 10.56 -5.60 -11.19
N ARG A 61 10.84 -4.61 -12.02
CA ARG A 61 9.82 -3.91 -12.80
C ARG A 61 9.87 -4.37 -14.26
N ILE A 62 8.76 -4.88 -14.77
CA ILE A 62 8.61 -5.29 -16.17
C ILE A 62 7.47 -4.49 -16.79
N GLY A 63 7.80 -3.56 -17.66
CA GLY A 63 6.85 -2.57 -18.14
C GLY A 63 6.43 -1.68 -16.97
N GLU A 64 5.14 -1.67 -16.67
CA GLU A 64 4.64 -0.95 -15.52
C GLU A 64 4.42 -1.84 -14.29
N ARG A 65 4.72 -3.13 -14.32
CA ARG A 65 4.51 -4.10 -13.22
C ARG A 65 5.71 -4.19 -12.31
N ASN A 66 5.46 -4.23 -11.01
CA ASN A 66 6.47 -4.48 -9.99
C ASN A 66 6.28 -5.87 -9.40
N PHE A 67 7.35 -6.65 -9.41
CA PHE A 67 7.41 -7.98 -8.82
C PHE A 67 8.35 -7.93 -7.62
N ARG A 68 7.86 -8.31 -6.46
CA ARG A 68 8.67 -8.45 -5.24
C ARG A 68 9.01 -9.91 -5.05
N CYS A 69 10.28 -10.19 -4.91
CA CYS A 69 10.79 -11.54 -4.75
C CYS A 69 11.31 -11.71 -3.32
N THR A 70 10.80 -12.71 -2.61
CA THR A 70 11.26 -13.09 -1.27
C THR A 70 12.17 -14.30 -1.33
N THR A 71 12.98 -14.50 -0.30
CA THR A 71 13.73 -15.74 -0.14
C THR A 71 12.94 -16.70 0.73
N ASP A 72 12.88 -17.97 0.38
CA ASP A 72 12.26 -19.01 1.23
C ASP A 72 13.14 -19.44 2.41
N LYS A 73 14.45 -19.20 2.29
CA LYS A 73 15.47 -19.58 3.26
C LYS A 73 16.36 -18.40 3.58
N GLU A 74 17.05 -18.51 4.70
CA GLU A 74 18.16 -17.61 5.02
C GLU A 74 19.21 -17.64 3.90
N LEU A 75 19.73 -16.47 3.57
CA LEU A 75 20.76 -16.30 2.54
C LEU A 75 21.91 -15.46 3.10
N THR A 76 23.14 -15.98 2.97
CA THR A 76 24.33 -15.24 3.36
C THR A 76 25.14 -14.90 2.11
N PHE A 77 25.34 -13.61 1.87
CA PHE A 77 26.25 -13.11 0.86
C PHE A 77 27.65 -13.08 1.42
N GLU A 78 28.55 -13.86 0.86
CA GLU A 78 29.95 -13.95 1.28
C GLU A 78 30.85 -13.11 0.37
N ALA A 79 31.98 -12.64 0.89
CA ALA A 79 32.96 -11.93 0.09
C ALA A 79 33.57 -12.86 -1.00
N GLY A 80 33.80 -12.30 -2.18
CA GLY A 80 34.39 -13.06 -3.30
C GLY A 80 33.50 -14.12 -3.93
N ARG A 81 32.20 -14.09 -3.63
CA ARG A 81 31.22 -15.00 -4.24
C ARG A 81 30.35 -14.29 -5.27
N ARG A 82 29.95 -15.01 -6.29
CA ARG A 82 28.94 -14.61 -7.25
C ARG A 82 27.64 -15.38 -6.97
N TYR A 83 26.55 -14.66 -6.80
CA TYR A 83 25.21 -15.22 -6.60
C TYR A 83 24.41 -14.95 -7.86
N THR A 84 23.99 -16.00 -8.53
CA THR A 84 23.10 -15.89 -9.70
C THR A 84 21.69 -16.26 -9.28
N PHE A 85 20.76 -15.36 -9.51
CA PHE A 85 19.35 -15.58 -9.27
C PHE A 85 18.66 -15.63 -10.63
N THR A 86 18.03 -16.74 -10.93
CA THR A 86 17.17 -16.86 -12.11
C THR A 86 15.75 -16.59 -11.68
N LEU A 87 15.15 -15.57 -12.28
CA LEU A 87 13.77 -15.21 -12.09
C LEU A 87 13.00 -15.56 -13.35
N THR A 88 12.11 -16.55 -13.27
CA THR A 88 11.20 -16.87 -14.37
C THR A 88 9.80 -16.43 -14.00
N ILE A 89 9.21 -15.57 -14.82
CA ILE A 89 7.86 -15.08 -14.66
C ILE A 89 6.98 -15.81 -15.67
N ASN A 90 6.08 -16.67 -15.19
CA ASN A 90 5.18 -17.42 -16.05
C ASN A 90 3.79 -16.80 -16.02
N ARG A 91 3.22 -16.55 -17.20
CA ARG A 91 1.91 -15.88 -17.38
C ARG A 91 0.68 -16.72 -16.99
N ALA A 92 0.87 -18.00 -16.68
CA ALA A 92 -0.23 -18.97 -16.69
C ALA A 92 -0.70 -19.50 -15.34
N ALA A 93 -0.12 -19.05 -14.21
CA ALA A 93 -0.51 -19.58 -12.91
C ALA A 93 -1.16 -18.55 -11.99
N ALA A 94 -2.25 -18.97 -11.38
CA ALA A 94 -3.00 -18.21 -10.39
C ALA A 94 -2.37 -18.38 -8.99
N GLY A 95 -1.97 -17.26 -8.36
CA GLY A 95 -1.54 -17.22 -6.96
C GLY A 95 -0.04 -17.07 -6.74
N GLY A 96 0.40 -15.83 -6.65
CA GLY A 96 1.78 -15.47 -6.85
C GLY A 96 2.65 -15.24 -5.65
N GLU A 97 3.35 -16.21 -5.14
CA GLU A 97 4.68 -15.98 -4.55
C GLU A 97 5.74 -16.36 -5.59
N VAL A 98 6.66 -15.41 -5.83
CA VAL A 98 7.84 -15.66 -6.66
C VAL A 98 8.91 -16.28 -5.77
N ALA A 99 9.05 -17.59 -5.78
CA ALA A 99 10.14 -18.29 -5.11
C ALA A 99 11.44 -18.11 -5.90
N LEU A 100 12.52 -17.78 -5.20
CA LEU A 100 13.86 -17.67 -5.78
C LEU A 100 14.70 -18.84 -5.34
N SER A 101 15.30 -19.55 -6.31
CA SER A 101 16.34 -20.52 -6.02
C SER A 101 17.71 -19.93 -6.38
N PRO A 102 18.54 -19.58 -5.39
CA PRO A 102 19.87 -19.07 -5.66
C PRO A 102 20.84 -20.20 -6.04
N THR A 103 21.61 -19.99 -7.09
CA THR A 103 22.81 -20.78 -7.36
C THR A 103 24.03 -20.01 -6.86
N ILE A 104 24.89 -20.65 -6.06
CA ILE A 104 26.10 -20.04 -5.51
C ILE A 104 27.30 -20.61 -6.24
N GLU A 105 28.11 -19.76 -6.85
CA GLU A 105 29.32 -20.13 -7.55
C GLU A 105 30.50 -19.28 -7.07
N ASP A 106 31.71 -19.82 -7.16
CA ASP A 106 32.92 -19.05 -6.98
C ASP A 106 33.05 -18.01 -8.09
N TRP A 107 33.50 -16.80 -7.73
CA TRP A 107 33.73 -15.76 -8.70
C TRP A 107 34.82 -16.17 -9.68
N THR A 108 34.41 -16.61 -10.86
CA THR A 108 35.31 -16.73 -12.03
C THR A 108 34.80 -15.81 -13.12
N PRO A 109 35.65 -14.98 -13.74
CA PRO A 109 35.19 -14.11 -14.82
C PRO A 109 34.73 -14.96 -16.01
N GLY A 110 33.44 -14.93 -16.31
CA GLY A 110 32.98 -15.20 -17.69
C GLY A 110 32.15 -16.43 -18.02
N THR A 111 31.37 -17.07 -17.13
CA THR A 111 30.38 -18.05 -17.62
C THR A 111 29.07 -18.05 -16.83
N ALA A 112 27.96 -18.17 -17.57
CA ALA A 112 26.60 -18.11 -17.08
C ALA A 112 25.89 -19.46 -17.08
N SER A 113 24.94 -19.63 -16.23
CA SER A 113 23.61 -20.27 -16.34
C SER A 113 23.22 -21.50 -15.53
N SER A 114 22.00 -21.54 -15.08
CA SER A 114 20.91 -22.47 -15.39
C SER A 114 19.58 -22.08 -14.76
N GLU A 115 18.45 -22.47 -15.35
CA GLU A 115 17.11 -21.91 -15.21
C GLU A 115 16.23 -22.67 -14.20
N GLU A 116 15.37 -21.93 -13.48
CA GLU A 116 14.15 -22.48 -12.87
C GLU A 116 12.96 -21.53 -13.07
N THR A 117 11.76 -22.10 -13.25
CA THR A 117 10.54 -21.38 -13.67
C THR A 117 9.64 -21.03 -12.49
N VAL A 118 9.10 -19.84 -12.50
CA VAL A 118 8.15 -19.34 -11.51
C VAL A 118 6.83 -18.95 -12.18
N GLU A 119 5.71 -19.39 -11.62
CA GLU A 119 4.38 -19.14 -12.14
C GLU A 119 3.74 -17.89 -11.51
N VAL A 120 3.03 -17.06 -12.30
CA VAL A 120 2.42 -15.80 -11.89
C VAL A 120 0.90 -15.84 -12.06
N ASP A 121 0.18 -15.38 -11.06
CA ASP A 121 -1.28 -15.23 -11.04
C ASP A 121 -1.77 -14.23 -12.10
N PRO A 122 -2.70 -14.60 -12.99
CA PRO A 122 -3.27 -13.71 -14.00
C PRO A 122 -4.06 -12.53 -13.41
N ASP A 123 -4.56 -12.64 -12.19
CA ASP A 123 -5.25 -11.56 -11.47
C ASP A 123 -4.29 -10.51 -10.87
N LEU A 124 -2.97 -10.82 -10.82
CA LEU A 124 -1.92 -9.85 -10.54
C LEU A 124 -1.68 -8.87 -11.70
N ASP A 125 -2.35 -9.08 -12.83
CA ASP A 125 -2.23 -8.23 -14.02
C ASP A 125 -3.00 -6.91 -13.92
N ALA A 126 -4.02 -6.84 -13.10
CA ALA A 126 -4.74 -5.59 -12.85
C ALA A 126 -3.93 -4.72 -11.87
N LYS A 127 -3.21 -3.74 -12.39
CA LYS A 127 -2.48 -2.74 -11.58
C LYS A 127 -3.36 -1.66 -11.05
N VAL A 128 -4.47 -1.47 -11.69
CA VAL A 128 -5.46 -0.46 -11.37
C VAL A 128 -6.85 -1.10 -11.40
N VAL A 129 -7.68 -0.68 -10.48
CA VAL A 129 -9.12 -0.83 -10.56
C VAL A 129 -9.73 0.51 -10.95
N ARG A 130 -10.78 0.49 -11.73
CA ARG A 130 -11.52 1.69 -12.13
C ARG A 130 -12.89 1.69 -11.50
N ASP A 131 -13.30 2.84 -10.99
CA ASP A 131 -14.70 3.05 -10.63
C ASP A 131 -15.54 3.38 -11.87
N ILE A 132 -16.83 3.56 -11.67
CA ILE A 132 -17.78 3.82 -12.76
C ILE A 132 -17.54 5.17 -13.46
N ASP A 133 -16.94 6.13 -12.77
CA ASP A 133 -16.58 7.44 -13.31
C ASP A 133 -15.25 7.41 -14.10
N GLY A 134 -14.58 6.25 -14.12
CA GLY A 134 -13.31 6.04 -14.82
C GLY A 134 -12.08 6.48 -14.01
N ASN A 135 -12.23 6.81 -12.72
CA ASN A 135 -11.08 7.06 -11.86
C ASN A 135 -10.26 5.78 -11.67
N GLU A 136 -8.94 5.91 -11.74
CA GLU A 136 -8.01 4.80 -11.57
C GLU A 136 -7.44 4.79 -10.15
N TYR A 137 -7.42 3.60 -9.54
CA TYR A 137 -6.82 3.34 -8.24
C TYR A 137 -5.81 2.22 -8.38
N ALA A 138 -4.56 2.48 -7.99
CA ALA A 138 -3.55 1.42 -7.95
C ALA A 138 -4.03 0.28 -7.02
N ILE A 139 -3.81 -0.96 -7.43
CA ILE A 139 -4.04 -2.11 -6.57
C ILE A 139 -2.77 -2.40 -5.80
N VAL A 140 -2.85 -2.41 -4.47
CA VAL A 140 -1.74 -2.71 -3.58
C VAL A 140 -2.03 -3.98 -2.80
N ARG A 141 -1.07 -4.89 -2.75
CA ARG A 141 -1.18 -6.15 -2.00
C ARG A 141 -0.43 -6.05 -0.68
N ILE A 142 -1.13 -6.34 0.41
CA ILE A 142 -0.57 -6.37 1.76
C ILE A 142 -1.00 -7.67 2.42
N GLY A 143 -0.05 -8.57 2.66
CA GLY A 143 -0.36 -9.92 3.09
C GLY A 143 -1.21 -10.67 2.05
N THR A 144 -2.35 -11.17 2.47
CA THR A 144 -3.34 -11.85 1.61
C THR A 144 -4.37 -10.90 0.99
N GLN A 145 -4.37 -9.62 1.39
CA GLN A 145 -5.38 -8.64 1.00
C GLN A 145 -4.92 -7.79 -0.18
N GLN A 146 -5.87 -7.37 -1.03
CA GLN A 146 -5.64 -6.40 -2.12
C GLN A 146 -6.50 -5.17 -1.87
N TRP A 147 -5.86 -4.00 -1.78
CA TRP A 147 -6.46 -2.72 -1.43
C TRP A 147 -6.35 -1.71 -2.57
N THR A 148 -7.25 -0.73 -2.61
CA THR A 148 -7.03 0.48 -3.43
C THR A 148 -5.89 1.29 -2.82
N GLY A 149 -4.91 1.69 -3.63
CA GLY A 149 -3.75 2.50 -3.21
C GLY A 149 -4.06 3.99 -3.03
N ALA A 150 -5.31 4.40 -3.25
CA ALA A 150 -5.79 5.76 -3.02
C ALA A 150 -7.23 5.75 -2.49
N ASN A 151 -7.65 6.86 -1.85
CA ASN A 151 -9.03 7.03 -1.41
C ASN A 151 -9.98 7.19 -2.60
N LEU A 152 -11.21 6.68 -2.48
CA LEU A 152 -12.23 6.83 -3.51
C LEU A 152 -12.57 8.29 -3.78
N ARG A 153 -12.90 8.55 -5.07
CA ARG A 153 -13.36 9.87 -5.55
C ARG A 153 -14.50 9.75 -6.56
N THR A 154 -15.26 8.65 -6.48
CA THR A 154 -16.42 8.43 -7.35
C THR A 154 -17.60 9.29 -6.95
N THR A 155 -18.36 9.77 -7.94
CA THR A 155 -19.60 10.53 -7.76
C THR A 155 -20.84 9.68 -8.04
N HIS A 156 -20.64 8.44 -8.50
CA HIS A 156 -21.69 7.48 -8.80
C HIS A 156 -21.43 6.14 -8.11
N TYR A 157 -22.46 5.43 -7.78
CA TYR A 157 -22.40 4.03 -7.39
C TYR A 157 -22.01 3.16 -8.60
N ASN A 158 -21.53 1.95 -8.35
CA ASN A 158 -21.07 1.02 -9.41
C ASN A 158 -22.19 0.58 -10.37
N ASP A 159 -23.46 0.83 -10.06
CA ASP A 159 -24.59 0.65 -10.95
C ASP A 159 -24.95 1.91 -11.79
N GLY A 160 -24.14 2.97 -11.68
CA GLY A 160 -24.32 4.24 -12.39
C GLY A 160 -25.30 5.21 -11.72
N THR A 161 -25.89 4.87 -10.58
CA THR A 161 -26.75 5.80 -9.83
C THR A 161 -25.91 6.93 -9.23
N PRO A 162 -26.27 8.21 -9.42
CA PRO A 162 -25.51 9.33 -8.85
C PRO A 162 -25.62 9.37 -7.32
N ILE A 163 -24.53 9.78 -6.66
CA ILE A 163 -24.50 10.06 -5.23
C ILE A 163 -24.74 11.54 -5.03
N THR A 164 -25.54 11.94 -4.03
CA THR A 164 -25.86 13.34 -3.77
C THR A 164 -24.59 14.08 -3.28
N LEU A 165 -24.22 15.16 -3.97
CA LEU A 165 -23.21 16.11 -3.48
C LEU A 165 -23.90 17.07 -2.49
N LEU A 166 -23.44 17.10 -1.24
CA LEU A 166 -23.94 18.02 -0.22
C LEU A 166 -22.81 18.94 0.27
N GLU A 167 -22.80 20.17 -0.23
CA GLU A 167 -21.86 21.22 0.19
C GLU A 167 -22.40 22.01 1.38
N ASP A 168 -23.74 22.22 1.43
CA ASP A 168 -24.40 22.96 2.48
C ASP A 168 -24.26 22.29 3.85
N GLN A 169 -23.96 23.09 4.88
CA GLN A 169 -23.67 22.60 6.22
C GLN A 169 -24.92 22.06 6.93
N GLU A 170 -26.06 22.75 6.75
CA GLU A 170 -27.31 22.33 7.41
C GLU A 170 -27.87 21.09 6.77
N ALA A 171 -27.83 21.03 5.43
CA ALA A 171 -28.23 19.83 4.69
C ALA A 171 -27.38 18.60 5.07
N TRP A 172 -26.05 18.78 5.21
CA TRP A 172 -25.17 17.69 5.66
C TRP A 172 -25.51 17.20 7.06
N ALA A 173 -25.70 18.11 8.01
CA ALA A 173 -26.04 17.74 9.38
C ALA A 173 -27.41 17.02 9.47
N GLN A 174 -28.35 17.30 8.56
CA GLN A 174 -29.63 16.61 8.50
C GLN A 174 -29.53 15.15 8.09
N CYS A 175 -28.41 14.70 7.47
CA CYS A 175 -28.21 13.30 7.13
C CYS A 175 -28.20 12.37 8.34
N GLU A 176 -27.94 12.89 9.56
CA GLU A 176 -28.09 12.12 10.80
C GLU A 176 -29.50 11.53 10.94
N ASN A 177 -30.52 12.29 10.55
CA ASN A 177 -31.93 11.91 10.73
C ASN A 177 -32.61 11.45 9.42
N SER A 178 -32.15 11.94 8.27
CA SER A 178 -32.73 11.60 6.96
C SER A 178 -32.21 10.30 6.39
N GLU A 179 -31.07 9.80 6.90
CA GLU A 179 -30.32 8.68 6.33
C GLU A 179 -29.95 8.89 4.85
N GLU A 180 -29.90 10.13 4.40
CA GLU A 180 -29.55 10.46 3.03
C GLU A 180 -28.09 10.10 2.75
N ALA A 181 -27.86 9.30 1.70
CA ALA A 181 -26.55 8.94 1.23
C ALA A 181 -25.92 10.10 0.44
N ALA A 182 -24.77 10.58 0.89
CA ALA A 182 -24.14 11.78 0.33
C ALA A 182 -22.62 11.71 0.37
N TYR A 183 -21.99 12.56 -0.45
CA TYR A 183 -20.57 12.88 -0.39
C TYR A 183 -20.34 14.38 -0.39
N CYS A 184 -19.15 14.78 0.01
CA CYS A 184 -18.65 16.14 -0.15
C CYS A 184 -17.14 16.14 -0.42
N LEU A 185 -16.63 17.30 -0.80
CA LEU A 185 -15.21 17.56 -0.91
C LEU A 185 -14.72 18.20 0.41
N TYR A 186 -13.49 17.95 0.82
CA TYR A 186 -12.94 18.64 1.99
C TYR A 186 -12.90 20.17 1.72
N ASP A 187 -13.45 20.97 2.62
CA ASP A 187 -13.66 22.42 2.48
C ASP A 187 -14.45 22.84 1.22
N ASN A 188 -15.19 21.91 0.59
CA ASN A 188 -15.86 22.08 -0.69
C ASN A 188 -14.89 22.53 -1.83
N ASP A 189 -13.62 22.16 -1.73
CA ASP A 189 -12.57 22.51 -2.68
C ASP A 189 -12.21 21.29 -3.54
N ALA A 190 -12.35 21.43 -4.86
CA ALA A 190 -12.04 20.38 -5.81
C ALA A 190 -10.57 19.94 -5.79
N THR A 191 -9.64 20.84 -5.44
CA THR A 191 -8.22 20.50 -5.34
C THR A 191 -7.93 19.49 -4.22
N ASN A 192 -8.71 19.56 -3.12
CA ASN A 192 -8.62 18.59 -2.04
C ASN A 192 -9.11 17.21 -2.47
N SER A 193 -10.12 17.11 -3.33
CA SER A 193 -10.63 15.82 -3.79
C SER A 193 -9.65 15.08 -4.72
N GLU A 194 -8.86 15.80 -5.50
CA GLU A 194 -7.82 15.20 -6.34
C GLU A 194 -6.73 14.55 -5.50
N LEU A 195 -6.37 15.17 -4.38
CA LEU A 195 -5.30 14.70 -3.50
C LEU A 195 -5.80 13.68 -2.47
N TYR A 196 -6.86 14.02 -1.75
CA TYR A 196 -7.32 13.24 -0.58
C TYR A 196 -8.48 12.29 -0.89
N GLY A 197 -9.08 12.37 -2.07
CA GLY A 197 -10.35 11.72 -2.38
C GLY A 197 -11.54 12.49 -1.83
N MET A 198 -12.72 11.89 -1.91
CA MET A 198 -13.95 12.47 -1.39
C MET A 198 -14.26 11.95 0.01
N LEU A 199 -15.10 12.71 0.74
CA LEU A 199 -15.65 12.30 2.02
C LEU A 199 -17.08 11.83 1.82
N TYR A 200 -17.37 10.60 2.23
CA TYR A 200 -18.70 9.99 2.14
C TYR A 200 -19.28 9.81 3.53
N ASN A 201 -20.58 10.02 3.70
CA ASN A 201 -21.25 9.61 4.92
C ASN A 201 -21.43 8.06 4.92
N TRP A 202 -21.74 7.50 6.09
CA TRP A 202 -21.87 6.05 6.21
C TRP A 202 -23.08 5.50 5.43
N HIS A 203 -24.12 6.31 5.22
CA HIS A 203 -25.28 5.91 4.42
C HIS A 203 -24.88 5.63 2.97
N ALA A 204 -23.99 6.43 2.38
CA ALA A 204 -23.42 6.16 1.08
C ALA A 204 -22.52 4.93 1.11
N ALA A 205 -21.68 4.78 2.15
CA ALA A 205 -20.77 3.67 2.31
C ALA A 205 -21.49 2.32 2.44
N ASN A 206 -22.57 2.26 3.21
CA ASN A 206 -23.28 1.04 3.54
C ASN A 206 -24.23 0.53 2.43
N THR A 207 -24.21 1.13 1.26
CA THR A 207 -25.05 0.67 0.13
C THR A 207 -24.56 -0.65 -0.49
N GLY A 208 -23.31 -1.03 -0.23
CA GLY A 208 -22.64 -2.14 -0.91
C GLY A 208 -22.30 -1.86 -2.38
N LYS A 209 -22.50 -0.61 -2.86
CA LYS A 209 -22.33 -0.23 -4.26
C LYS A 209 -21.30 0.87 -4.49
N LEU A 210 -20.65 1.35 -3.43
CA LEU A 210 -19.73 2.47 -3.54
C LEU A 210 -18.38 2.07 -4.15
N CYS A 211 -17.86 0.89 -3.80
CA CYS A 211 -16.64 0.35 -4.40
C CYS A 211 -16.87 -0.16 -5.83
N PRO A 212 -15.83 -0.22 -6.66
CA PRO A 212 -15.89 -0.88 -7.97
C PRO A 212 -16.42 -2.32 -7.89
N GLU A 213 -16.90 -2.86 -9.00
CA GLU A 213 -17.36 -4.25 -9.08
C GLU A 213 -16.24 -5.24 -8.69
N GLY A 214 -16.56 -6.23 -7.83
CA GLY A 214 -15.59 -7.18 -7.25
C GLY A 214 -14.74 -6.59 -6.11
N TRP A 215 -15.18 -5.43 -5.57
CA TRP A 215 -14.57 -4.76 -4.43
C TRP A 215 -15.62 -4.30 -3.44
N HIS A 216 -15.27 -4.29 -2.17
CA HIS A 216 -16.15 -3.81 -1.10
C HIS A 216 -15.45 -2.86 -0.13
N ILE A 217 -16.22 -2.16 0.68
CA ILE A 217 -15.70 -1.39 1.80
C ILE A 217 -15.32 -2.37 2.92
N PRO A 218 -14.10 -2.30 3.46
CA PRO A 218 -13.64 -3.28 4.44
C PRO A 218 -14.41 -3.21 5.76
N SER A 219 -14.58 -4.37 6.40
CA SER A 219 -15.04 -4.49 7.77
C SER A 219 -13.94 -4.16 8.78
N VAL A 220 -14.32 -3.98 10.05
CA VAL A 220 -13.36 -3.83 11.17
C VAL A 220 -12.41 -5.02 11.24
N GLU A 221 -12.88 -6.24 11.01
CA GLU A 221 -12.05 -7.45 11.06
C GLU A 221 -11.03 -7.51 9.92
N GLU A 222 -11.39 -7.00 8.73
CA GLU A 222 -10.46 -6.92 7.59
C GLU A 222 -9.39 -5.85 7.79
N TRP A 223 -9.74 -4.70 8.37
CA TRP A 223 -8.75 -3.72 8.82
C TRP A 223 -7.86 -4.26 9.94
N LYS A 224 -8.42 -5.07 10.83
CA LYS A 224 -7.66 -5.75 11.88
C LYS A 224 -6.70 -6.78 11.29
N THR A 225 -7.12 -7.54 10.30
CA THR A 225 -6.26 -8.47 9.55
C THR A 225 -5.05 -7.75 8.95
N LEU A 226 -5.27 -6.58 8.36
CA LEU A 226 -4.19 -5.72 7.87
C LEU A 226 -3.25 -5.27 9.00
N SER A 227 -3.83 -4.78 10.10
CA SER A 227 -3.07 -4.33 11.27
C SER A 227 -2.24 -5.45 11.90
N ASP A 228 -2.83 -6.64 12.06
CA ASP A 228 -2.16 -7.82 12.62
C ASP A 228 -0.99 -8.29 11.74
N TYR A 229 -1.16 -8.23 10.42
CA TYR A 229 -0.09 -8.56 9.48
C TYR A 229 1.10 -7.59 9.55
N LEU A 230 0.83 -6.29 9.70
CA LEU A 230 1.84 -5.24 9.76
C LEU A 230 2.46 -5.07 11.17
N GLY A 231 1.74 -5.48 12.20
CA GLY A 231 2.18 -5.39 13.59
C GLY A 231 2.15 -3.96 14.16
N SER A 232 2.95 -3.73 15.18
CA SER A 232 2.94 -2.48 15.96
C SER A 232 3.35 -1.21 15.18
N ASN A 233 3.90 -1.37 13.97
CA ASN A 233 4.38 -0.26 13.14
C ASN A 233 3.50 -0.05 11.89
N ALA A 234 2.27 -0.55 11.91
CA ALA A 234 1.34 -0.50 10.79
C ALA A 234 1.13 0.91 10.24
N GLY A 235 1.04 1.91 11.12
CA GLY A 235 0.88 3.30 10.73
C GLY A 235 2.05 3.84 9.90
N ALA A 236 3.30 3.55 10.29
CA ALA A 236 4.46 3.98 9.53
C ALA A 236 4.47 3.36 8.13
N MET A 237 4.16 2.06 8.03
CA MET A 237 4.20 1.33 6.77
C MET A 237 3.08 1.72 5.79
N LEU A 238 1.96 2.26 6.30
CA LEU A 238 0.80 2.64 5.51
C LEU A 238 0.75 4.12 5.15
N LYS A 239 1.22 5.01 6.06
CA LYS A 239 1.21 6.45 5.83
C LYS A 239 2.08 6.83 4.64
N SER A 240 1.62 7.83 3.88
CA SER A 240 2.42 8.50 2.85
C SER A 240 3.71 9.08 3.43
N THR A 241 4.73 9.21 2.60
CA THR A 241 6.05 9.73 2.99
C THR A 241 6.06 11.26 3.21
N SER A 242 4.92 11.91 3.02
CA SER A 242 4.74 13.36 3.21
C SER A 242 3.25 13.70 3.42
N GLY A 243 2.98 14.91 3.86
CA GLY A 243 1.62 15.44 4.00
C GLY A 243 1.06 15.35 5.44
N TRP A 244 1.72 14.63 6.33
CA TRP A 244 1.30 14.51 7.73
C TRP A 244 1.87 15.65 8.59
N SER A 245 1.01 16.24 9.40
CA SER A 245 1.32 17.34 10.33
C SER A 245 0.52 17.13 11.62
N ASP A 246 0.88 17.83 12.68
CA ASP A 246 0.00 17.88 13.86
C ASP A 246 -1.25 18.75 13.62
N THR A 247 -2.09 18.85 14.64
CA THR A 247 -3.32 19.64 14.59
C THR A 247 -3.09 21.16 14.46
N TRP A 248 -1.85 21.60 14.59
CA TRP A 248 -1.44 23.00 14.44
C TRP A 248 -0.77 23.26 13.08
N GLY A 249 -0.66 22.22 12.23
CA GLY A 249 -0.02 22.30 10.93
C GLY A 249 1.51 22.16 10.97
N GLU A 250 2.10 21.81 12.11
CA GLU A 250 3.54 21.54 12.20
C GLU A 250 3.83 20.16 11.64
N SER A 251 4.65 20.09 10.60
CA SER A 251 5.12 18.83 10.00
C SER A 251 6.45 18.42 10.58
N LYS A 252 6.56 17.15 10.98
CA LYS A 252 7.80 16.54 11.53
C LYS A 252 8.12 15.25 10.78
N PRO A 253 9.41 14.89 10.65
CA PRO A 253 9.80 13.62 10.03
C PRO A 253 9.14 12.40 10.66
N GLU A 254 8.98 12.37 11.97
CA GLU A 254 8.35 11.28 12.73
C GLU A 254 6.86 11.12 12.49
N TYR A 255 6.19 12.12 11.91
CA TYR A 255 4.78 12.06 11.53
C TYR A 255 4.57 11.36 10.19
N GLN A 256 5.60 11.39 9.34
CA GLN A 256 5.53 10.80 8.00
C GLN A 256 5.62 9.27 8.06
N GLY A 257 5.12 8.61 7.01
CA GLY A 257 5.25 7.18 6.84
C GLY A 257 6.45 6.78 5.97
N THR A 258 6.61 5.48 5.81
CA THR A 258 7.56 4.88 4.87
C THR A 258 6.87 4.39 3.59
N ASP A 259 5.54 4.26 3.65
CA ASP A 259 4.68 3.77 2.54
C ASP A 259 5.22 2.50 1.87
N ASP A 260 5.60 1.52 2.69
CA ASP A 260 6.33 0.32 2.26
C ASP A 260 5.59 -0.51 1.20
N TYR A 261 4.27 -0.37 1.15
CA TYR A 261 3.40 -1.15 0.26
C TYR A 261 2.75 -0.32 -0.86
N GLY A 262 2.94 0.99 -0.89
CA GLY A 262 2.23 1.88 -1.81
C GLY A 262 0.75 2.05 -1.44
N PHE A 263 0.41 1.85 -0.15
CA PHE A 263 -0.94 2.11 0.35
C PHE A 263 -1.24 3.61 0.35
N THR A 264 -0.22 4.44 0.55
CA THR A 264 -0.26 5.90 0.46
C THR A 264 -1.42 6.48 1.28
N ALA A 265 -1.50 6.12 2.56
CA ALA A 265 -2.50 6.71 3.43
C ALA A 265 -2.24 8.19 3.61
N LEU A 266 -3.20 9.02 3.20
CA LEU A 266 -3.15 10.47 3.31
C LEU A 266 -4.03 10.96 4.46
N PRO A 267 -3.63 12.05 5.14
CA PRO A 267 -4.41 12.64 6.25
C PRO A 267 -5.54 13.53 5.72
N GLY A 268 -6.53 12.91 5.08
CA GLY A 268 -7.65 13.59 4.41
C GLY A 268 -8.68 14.22 5.35
N GLY A 269 -8.51 14.07 6.67
CA GLY A 269 -9.44 14.63 7.65
C GLY A 269 -10.82 13.98 7.63
N ALA A 270 -11.80 14.74 8.09
CA ALA A 270 -13.20 14.34 8.14
C ALA A 270 -14.14 15.58 8.11
N ARG A 271 -15.40 15.35 7.76
CA ARG A 271 -16.48 16.33 7.97
C ARG A 271 -17.41 15.81 9.07
N LYS A 272 -17.49 16.53 10.20
CA LYS A 272 -18.42 16.22 11.28
C LYS A 272 -19.46 17.29 11.39
N TRP A 273 -20.73 16.89 11.39
CA TRP A 273 -21.86 17.82 11.41
C TRP A 273 -21.68 18.93 10.37
N ASN A 274 -21.31 20.13 10.82
CA ASN A 274 -21.14 21.29 9.97
C ASN A 274 -19.68 21.78 9.83
N GLN A 275 -18.70 20.98 10.25
CA GLN A 275 -17.30 21.41 10.25
C GLN A 275 -16.38 20.37 9.58
N PHE A 276 -15.40 20.86 8.83
CA PHE A 276 -14.26 20.08 8.40
C PHE A 276 -13.19 20.11 9.48
N GLU A 277 -12.59 18.96 9.76
CA GLU A 277 -11.58 18.84 10.81
C GLU A 277 -10.44 17.90 10.45
N THR A 278 -9.32 18.10 11.11
CA THR A 278 -8.18 17.17 11.13
C THR A 278 -7.48 16.91 9.80
N LEU A 279 -7.67 17.74 8.77
CA LEU A 279 -6.85 17.71 7.57
C LEU A 279 -5.37 17.83 7.94
N GLY A 280 -4.52 17.05 7.29
CA GLY A 280 -3.09 17.01 7.57
C GLY A 280 -2.72 16.18 8.81
N SER A 281 -3.65 15.94 9.75
CA SER A 281 -3.31 15.25 10.99
C SER A 281 -3.93 13.86 11.16
N LYS A 282 -5.04 13.59 10.47
CA LYS A 282 -5.71 12.27 10.54
C LYS A 282 -6.17 11.78 9.19
N GLY A 283 -5.98 10.49 8.95
CA GLY A 283 -6.67 9.74 7.89
C GLY A 283 -7.73 8.85 8.53
N THR A 284 -8.97 8.94 8.05
CA THR A 284 -10.12 8.19 8.60
C THR A 284 -10.89 7.51 7.49
N TRP A 285 -11.22 6.25 7.68
CA TRP A 285 -11.90 5.43 6.67
C TRP A 285 -13.08 4.70 7.27
N TRP A 286 -14.24 4.80 6.67
CA TRP A 286 -15.40 4.01 7.07
C TRP A 286 -15.14 2.52 6.94
N THR A 287 -15.78 1.76 7.83
CA THR A 287 -15.98 0.31 7.71
C THR A 287 -17.45 0.01 7.44
N THR A 288 -17.76 -1.24 7.06
CA THR A 288 -19.15 -1.69 6.89
C THR A 288 -19.88 -1.91 8.22
N ASP A 289 -19.19 -1.83 9.37
CA ASP A 289 -19.74 -2.23 10.67
C ASP A 289 -20.52 -1.11 11.33
N ALA A 290 -21.83 -1.32 11.46
CA ALA A 290 -22.65 -0.53 12.37
C ALA A 290 -22.35 -0.91 13.83
N VAL A 291 -22.55 0.03 14.76
CA VAL A 291 -22.38 -0.22 16.20
C VAL A 291 -23.71 -0.71 16.78
N PRO A 292 -23.83 -1.97 17.25
CA PRO A 292 -25.11 -2.56 17.64
C PRO A 292 -25.88 -1.79 18.70
N ASP A 293 -25.19 -1.26 19.71
CA ASP A 293 -25.82 -0.53 20.84
C ASP A 293 -26.02 0.97 20.56
N TYR A 294 -25.52 1.45 19.41
CA TYR A 294 -25.59 2.86 19.00
C TYR A 294 -26.04 2.95 17.54
N PRO A 295 -27.35 2.89 17.26
CA PRO A 295 -27.89 2.75 15.91
C PRO A 295 -27.54 3.91 14.97
N LEU A 296 -27.22 5.10 15.51
CA LEU A 296 -26.78 6.26 14.74
C LEU A 296 -25.25 6.27 14.50
N SER A 297 -24.51 5.26 14.97
CA SER A 297 -23.05 5.21 14.85
C SER A 297 -22.58 4.04 14.01
N ALA A 298 -21.43 4.23 13.37
CA ALA A 298 -20.73 3.19 12.62
C ALA A 298 -19.23 3.23 12.92
N SER A 299 -18.56 2.12 12.68
CA SER A 299 -17.15 1.95 12.97
C SER A 299 -16.27 2.51 11.83
N TYR A 300 -15.07 2.97 12.19
CA TYR A 300 -14.08 3.46 11.25
C TYR A 300 -12.66 3.01 11.62
N ALA A 301 -11.77 2.99 10.65
CA ALA A 301 -10.34 2.86 10.83
C ALA A 301 -9.66 4.23 10.78
N ARG A 302 -8.52 4.38 11.49
CA ARG A 302 -7.84 5.67 11.61
C ARG A 302 -6.32 5.52 11.73
N LEU A 303 -5.62 6.48 11.11
CA LEU A 303 -4.22 6.78 11.35
C LEU A 303 -4.09 8.22 11.83
N ASP A 304 -3.24 8.46 12.81
CA ASP A 304 -2.90 9.77 13.34
C ASP A 304 -1.45 10.14 12.97
N ALA A 305 -1.18 11.45 12.79
CA ALA A 305 0.19 11.92 12.59
C ALA A 305 1.09 11.55 13.78
N SER A 306 0.57 11.70 15.00
CA SER A 306 1.31 11.60 16.26
C SER A 306 1.69 10.18 16.68
N ASP A 307 1.16 9.14 16.03
CA ASP A 307 1.47 7.76 16.36
C ASP A 307 1.64 6.87 15.12
N GLN A 308 2.06 5.61 15.32
CA GLN A 308 2.28 4.64 14.26
C GLN A 308 1.28 3.47 14.32
N ILE A 309 0.16 3.68 14.99
CA ILE A 309 -0.87 2.66 15.20
C ILE A 309 -1.99 2.82 14.18
N LEU A 310 -2.36 1.73 13.53
CA LEU A 310 -3.63 1.64 12.81
C LEU A 310 -4.73 1.28 13.81
N SER A 311 -5.52 2.29 14.21
CA SER A 311 -6.66 2.09 15.09
C SER A 311 -7.87 1.62 14.31
N THR A 312 -8.55 0.57 14.79
CA THR A 312 -9.76 0.00 14.17
C THR A 312 -10.88 -0.09 15.19
N GLY A 313 -12.14 -0.04 14.74
CA GLY A 313 -13.31 -0.22 15.61
C GLY A 313 -13.70 0.97 16.47
N SER A 314 -13.06 2.14 16.29
CA SER A 314 -13.62 3.40 16.81
C SER A 314 -14.91 3.74 16.07
N SER A 315 -15.81 4.53 16.68
CA SER A 315 -17.10 4.86 16.06
C SER A 315 -17.43 6.34 16.06
N TRP A 316 -18.16 6.75 15.02
CA TRP A 316 -18.69 8.09 14.84
C TRP A 316 -20.16 8.04 14.39
N GLY A 317 -20.85 9.17 14.46
CA GLY A 317 -22.19 9.33 13.87
C GLY A 317 -22.14 9.06 12.36
N LYS A 318 -23.18 8.39 11.86
CA LYS A 318 -23.28 7.94 10.44
C LYS A 318 -23.30 9.09 9.44
N GLU A 319 -23.64 10.30 9.87
CA GLU A 319 -23.58 11.53 9.08
C GLU A 319 -22.14 12.02 8.85
N THR A 320 -21.17 11.54 9.63
CA THR A 320 -19.78 11.96 9.46
C THR A 320 -19.26 11.61 8.06
N GLY A 321 -18.56 12.54 7.42
CA GLY A 321 -17.87 12.33 6.16
C GLY A 321 -16.48 11.78 6.40
N CYS A 322 -16.21 10.54 5.96
CA CYS A 322 -14.90 9.90 5.98
C CYS A 322 -14.47 9.48 4.59
N SER A 323 -13.18 9.29 4.42
CA SER A 323 -12.62 8.68 3.21
C SER A 323 -13.05 7.21 3.09
N ILE A 324 -12.88 6.65 1.90
CA ILE A 324 -13.13 5.24 1.61
C ILE A 324 -11.90 4.60 0.99
N ARG A 325 -11.57 3.40 1.44
CA ARG A 325 -10.67 2.46 0.79
C ARG A 325 -11.44 1.20 0.47
N CYS A 326 -11.20 0.62 -0.69
CA CYS A 326 -11.83 -0.63 -1.07
C CYS A 326 -10.86 -1.80 -0.96
N LEU A 327 -11.43 -2.95 -0.59
CA LEU A 327 -10.78 -4.23 -0.51
C LEU A 327 -11.36 -5.16 -1.59
N LYS A 328 -10.53 -5.95 -2.26
CA LYS A 328 -10.96 -6.92 -3.26
C LYS A 328 -11.66 -8.10 -2.59
N ASP A 329 -12.77 -8.59 -3.20
CA ASP A 329 -13.58 -9.73 -2.75
C ASP A 329 -12.80 -11.05 -2.73
#